data_e5bf02f4e129c1b23e825db7e70b78a4
#
_entry.id   e5bf02f4e129c1b23e825db7e70b78a4
#
_cell.length_a   1.000
_cell.length_b   1.000
_cell.length_c   1.000
_cell.angle_alpha   90.00
_cell.angle_beta   90.00
_cell.angle_gamma   90.00
#
_symmetry.space_group_name_H-M   'P 1'
#
loop_
_entity.id
_entity.type
_entity.pdbx_description
1 polymer ?
#
loop_
_entity_poly.entity_id
_entity_poly.type
_entity_poly.pdbx_seq_one_letter_code
_entity_poly.pdbx_strand_id
1 'polypeptide(L)'
;MCKKYDYLIVGSGLFGSVFAHEATLRGKKCLVLERRDHVGGNIYCEEIEGVTVHRYGAHIFHTANRRVWKYVNDLAEFNRFTNSPIANYKGEIYNMPFNMNTFSKLWGVVTPDEAREKIEAQRGVVTGEPKNLEEQAIRLVGTDIYTKLIKGYTEKQWGRPCTELPAFIIKRLPVRYTYDNNYFNDPYQGIPVNGYNAVSYTHLTLPTNS
;
A
#
# COMPACT_ATOMS: atom_id res chain seq x y z
N MET A 1 4.74 21.18 40.41
CA MET A 1 3.62 21.58 39.55
C MET A 1 3.29 20.41 38.61
N CYS A 2 2.04 19.97 38.55
CA CYS A 2 1.63 18.90 37.61
C CYS A 2 1.70 19.46 36.19
N LYS A 3 2.48 18.80 35.29
CA LYS A 3 2.53 19.21 33.88
C LYS A 3 1.14 18.95 33.28
N LYS A 4 0.47 19.99 32.85
CA LYS A 4 -0.85 19.89 32.24
C LYS A 4 -0.65 19.78 30.70
N TYR A 5 -1.14 18.71 30.10
CA TYR A 5 -1.20 18.52 28.66
C TYR A 5 -2.61 18.76 28.15
N ASP A 6 -2.73 19.30 26.92
CA ASP A 6 -4.02 19.47 26.26
C ASP A 6 -4.48 18.18 25.60
N TYR A 7 -3.52 17.37 25.10
CA TYR A 7 -3.80 16.10 24.41
C TYR A 7 -2.88 14.98 24.88
N LEU A 8 -3.47 13.80 25.06
CA LEU A 8 -2.77 12.53 25.17
C LEU A 8 -2.95 11.76 23.86
N ILE A 9 -1.83 11.46 23.19
CA ILE A 9 -1.80 10.78 21.90
C ILE A 9 -1.20 9.40 22.11
N VAL A 10 -1.92 8.35 21.76
CA VAL A 10 -1.46 6.97 21.88
C VAL A 10 -0.97 6.48 20.52
N GLY A 11 0.32 6.23 20.42
CA GLY A 11 1.02 5.84 19.21
C GLY A 11 1.67 7.02 18.45
N SER A 12 2.94 6.84 18.10
CA SER A 12 3.75 7.79 17.34
C SER A 12 3.89 7.44 15.86
N GLY A 13 2.90 6.70 15.30
CA GLY A 13 2.79 6.49 13.87
C GLY A 13 2.48 7.79 13.13
N LEU A 14 2.43 7.75 11.79
CA LEU A 14 2.26 8.95 10.97
C LEU A 14 1.08 9.83 11.41
N PHE A 15 -0.07 9.24 11.71
CA PHE A 15 -1.25 9.98 12.18
C PHE A 15 -1.00 10.71 13.49
N GLY A 16 -0.47 10.00 14.50
CA GLY A 16 -0.21 10.60 15.82
C GLY A 16 0.85 11.70 15.76
N SER A 17 1.88 11.50 14.95
CA SER A 17 2.95 12.48 14.74
C SER A 17 2.42 13.75 14.05
N VAL A 18 1.65 13.62 12.98
CA VAL A 18 1.03 14.76 12.29
C VAL A 18 0.08 15.51 13.22
N PHE A 19 -0.75 14.79 13.97
CA PHE A 19 -1.66 15.42 14.91
C PHE A 19 -0.91 16.22 15.99
N ALA A 20 0.14 15.62 16.59
CA ALA A 20 0.97 16.28 17.61
C ALA A 20 1.61 17.55 17.07
N HIS A 21 2.19 17.47 15.85
CA HIS A 21 2.79 18.60 15.16
C HIS A 21 1.80 19.74 14.95
N GLU A 22 0.68 19.47 14.33
CA GLU A 22 -0.36 20.45 14.03
C GLU A 22 -0.98 21.08 15.28
N ALA A 23 -1.15 20.28 16.35
CA ALA A 23 -1.63 20.79 17.63
C ALA A 23 -0.60 21.71 18.29
N THR A 24 0.70 21.34 18.25
CA THR A 24 1.79 22.13 18.84
C THR A 24 1.97 23.46 18.09
N LEU A 25 1.85 23.47 16.76
CA LEU A 25 1.84 24.72 15.99
C LEU A 25 0.70 25.68 16.39
N ARG A 26 -0.37 25.14 16.98
CA ARG A 26 -1.51 25.89 17.54
C ARG A 26 -1.37 26.18 19.04
N GLY A 27 -0.17 26.05 19.60
CA GLY A 27 0.13 26.35 21.00
C GLY A 27 -0.39 25.29 22.00
N LYS A 28 -0.78 24.10 21.52
CA LYS A 28 -1.24 23.01 22.38
C LYS A 28 -0.07 22.15 22.88
N LYS A 29 -0.20 21.65 24.09
CA LYS A 29 0.77 20.74 24.70
C LYS A 29 0.32 19.29 24.52
N CYS A 30 1.12 18.49 23.84
CA CYS A 30 0.84 17.09 23.58
C CYS A 30 1.76 16.18 24.39
N LEU A 31 1.20 15.08 24.91
CA LEU A 31 1.96 13.94 25.43
C LEU A 31 1.73 12.78 24.48
N VAL A 32 2.80 12.27 23.87
CA VAL A 32 2.74 11.12 22.97
C VAL A 32 3.27 9.90 23.71
N LEU A 33 2.48 8.83 23.77
CA LEU A 33 2.89 7.54 24.30
C LEU A 33 3.08 6.54 23.17
N GLU A 34 4.26 5.93 23.11
CA GLU A 34 4.59 4.89 22.13
C GLU A 34 4.96 3.60 22.85
N ARG A 35 4.46 2.47 22.37
CA ARG A 35 4.75 1.15 22.93
C ARG A 35 6.06 0.57 22.43
N ARG A 36 6.44 0.90 21.18
CA ARG A 36 7.68 0.44 20.54
C ARG A 36 8.85 1.28 21.06
N ASP A 37 10.05 0.77 20.90
CA ASP A 37 11.32 1.43 21.21
C ASP A 37 11.71 2.51 20.19
N HIS A 38 10.87 2.74 19.18
CA HIS A 38 11.07 3.72 18.11
C HIS A 38 9.78 4.47 17.78
N VAL A 39 9.91 5.67 17.23
CA VAL A 39 8.81 6.45 16.65
C VAL A 39 8.55 6.04 15.20
N GLY A 40 7.46 6.56 14.59
CA GLY A 40 7.13 6.32 13.18
C GLY A 40 6.16 5.16 12.95
N GLY A 41 5.92 4.32 13.95
CA GLY A 41 4.98 3.21 13.82
C GLY A 41 5.37 2.29 12.65
N ASN A 42 4.42 2.01 11.75
CA ASN A 42 4.67 1.10 10.62
C ASN A 42 5.51 1.70 9.49
N ILE A 43 5.71 3.01 9.45
CA ILE A 43 6.59 3.65 8.46
C ILE A 43 8.05 3.74 8.92
N TYR A 44 8.38 3.18 10.09
CA TYR A 44 9.74 3.20 10.61
C TYR A 44 10.72 2.51 9.67
N CYS A 45 11.85 3.18 9.44
CA CYS A 45 12.96 2.68 8.62
C CYS A 45 14.20 2.49 9.48
N GLU A 46 15.01 1.51 9.14
CA GLU A 46 16.34 1.28 9.69
C GLU A 46 17.39 1.46 8.59
N GLU A 47 18.55 1.95 8.95
CA GLU A 47 19.70 1.89 8.07
C GLU A 47 20.54 0.65 8.40
N ILE A 48 20.67 -0.25 7.43
CA ILE A 48 21.43 -1.49 7.57
C ILE A 48 22.46 -1.52 6.44
N GLU A 49 23.74 -1.47 6.77
CA GLU A 49 24.86 -1.49 5.80
C GLU A 49 24.72 -0.43 4.69
N GLY A 50 24.26 0.77 5.03
CA GLY A 50 24.05 1.88 4.09
C GLY A 50 22.77 1.77 3.25
N VAL A 51 21.88 0.81 3.56
CA VAL A 51 20.59 0.63 2.89
C VAL A 51 19.46 1.02 3.83
N THR A 52 18.56 1.87 3.37
CA THR A 52 17.32 2.21 4.09
C THR A 52 16.33 1.06 3.97
N VAL A 53 16.07 0.37 5.08
CA VAL A 53 15.17 -0.77 5.17
C VAL A 53 13.84 -0.35 5.82
N HIS A 54 12.73 -0.57 5.15
CA HIS A 54 11.39 -0.40 5.70
C HIS A 54 11.04 -1.61 6.57
N ARG A 55 11.13 -1.47 7.90
CA ARG A 55 11.02 -2.57 8.88
C ARG A 55 9.72 -3.35 8.79
N TYR A 56 8.63 -2.68 8.50
CA TYR A 56 7.28 -3.25 8.51
C TYR A 56 6.66 -3.40 7.11
N GLY A 57 7.50 -3.47 6.09
CA GLY A 57 7.10 -3.53 4.69
C GLY A 57 7.20 -2.20 3.98
N ALA A 58 7.28 -2.25 2.66
CA ALA A 58 7.44 -1.07 1.83
C ALA A 58 6.21 -0.16 1.94
N HIS A 59 6.44 1.09 2.28
CA HIS A 59 5.43 2.15 2.30
C HIS A 59 5.77 3.14 1.19
N ILE A 60 4.93 3.19 0.17
CA ILE A 60 5.02 4.17 -0.90
C ILE A 60 3.94 5.21 -0.66
N PHE A 61 4.34 6.47 -0.49
CA PHE A 61 3.39 7.56 -0.34
C PHE A 61 2.77 7.87 -1.69
N HIS A 62 1.44 7.96 -1.74
CA HIS A 62 0.72 8.36 -2.94
C HIS A 62 -0.53 9.15 -2.61
N THR A 63 -0.88 10.11 -3.45
CA THR A 63 -2.07 10.95 -3.27
C THR A 63 -2.46 11.68 -4.55
N ALA A 64 -3.75 11.89 -4.76
CA ALA A 64 -4.25 12.82 -5.78
C ALA A 64 -4.34 14.26 -5.25
N ASN A 65 -4.21 14.47 -3.94
CA ASN A 65 -4.36 15.77 -3.31
C ASN A 65 -3.05 16.57 -3.30
N ARG A 66 -2.96 17.61 -4.14
CA ARG A 66 -1.79 18.48 -4.24
C ARG A 66 -1.40 19.15 -2.92
N ARG A 67 -2.38 19.49 -2.07
CA ARG A 67 -2.10 20.12 -0.76
C ARG A 67 -1.41 19.13 0.19
N VAL A 68 -1.86 17.87 0.19
CA VAL A 68 -1.23 16.80 0.98
C VAL A 68 0.17 16.52 0.47
N TRP A 69 0.36 16.43 -0.86
CA TRP A 69 1.67 16.25 -1.47
C TRP A 69 2.64 17.37 -1.11
N LYS A 70 2.18 18.62 -1.20
CA LYS A 70 2.99 19.78 -0.78
C LYS A 70 3.37 19.68 0.70
N TYR A 71 2.40 19.37 1.58
CA TYR A 71 2.64 19.27 3.01
C TYR A 71 3.73 18.27 3.36
N VAL A 72 3.72 17.07 2.79
CA VAL A 72 4.74 16.05 3.08
C VAL A 72 6.11 16.44 2.51
N ASN A 73 6.17 17.14 1.37
CA ASN A 73 7.42 17.62 0.79
C ASN A 73 7.99 18.84 1.51
N ASP A 74 7.18 19.60 2.26
CA ASP A 74 7.68 20.65 3.16
C ASP A 74 8.43 20.03 4.38
N LEU A 75 8.23 18.75 4.67
CA LEU A 75 8.82 18.04 5.82
C LEU A 75 10.01 17.15 5.43
N ALA A 76 9.98 16.55 4.26
CA ALA A 76 11.03 15.69 3.74
C ALA A 76 11.01 15.68 2.22
N GLU A 77 12.19 15.55 1.60
CA GLU A 77 12.31 15.39 0.16
C GLU A 77 11.82 14.00 -0.26
N PHE A 78 10.90 13.95 -1.22
CA PHE A 78 10.41 12.71 -1.83
C PHE A 78 11.01 12.51 -3.21
N ASN A 79 11.48 11.30 -3.49
CA ASN A 79 11.90 10.91 -4.83
C ASN A 79 10.67 10.71 -5.75
N ARG A 80 10.93 10.39 -7.02
CA ARG A 80 9.88 10.07 -8.02
C ARG A 80 9.69 8.56 -8.16
N PHE A 81 9.73 7.82 -7.07
CA PHE A 81 9.54 6.37 -7.14
C PHE A 81 8.16 6.04 -7.68
N THR A 82 8.12 5.30 -8.78
CA THR A 82 6.89 4.77 -9.36
C THR A 82 6.76 3.31 -8.95
N ASN A 83 5.70 2.97 -8.25
CA ASN A 83 5.46 1.61 -7.80
C ASN A 83 4.99 0.73 -8.97
N SER A 84 5.87 -0.13 -9.46
CA SER A 84 5.59 -1.09 -10.54
C SER A 84 5.96 -2.50 -10.07
N PRO A 85 5.15 -3.11 -9.20
CA PRO A 85 5.46 -4.42 -8.63
C PRO A 85 5.42 -5.52 -9.69
N ILE A 86 6.18 -6.56 -9.44
CA ILE A 86 6.16 -7.79 -10.22
C ILE A 86 5.80 -8.98 -9.33
N ALA A 87 5.12 -9.95 -9.90
CA ALA A 87 4.84 -11.23 -9.27
C ALA A 87 5.70 -12.34 -9.88
N ASN A 88 6.26 -13.20 -9.04
CA ASN A 88 6.96 -14.40 -9.47
C ASN A 88 6.09 -15.62 -9.12
N TYR A 89 5.66 -16.34 -10.13
CA TYR A 89 4.96 -17.61 -9.98
C TYR A 89 5.81 -18.73 -10.57
N LYS A 90 6.46 -19.51 -9.73
CA LYS A 90 7.28 -20.67 -10.13
C LYS A 90 8.33 -20.34 -11.21
N GLY A 91 8.96 -19.18 -11.12
CA GLY A 91 9.95 -18.70 -12.09
C GLY A 91 9.38 -17.86 -13.23
N GLU A 92 8.07 -17.84 -13.43
CA GLU A 92 7.42 -16.95 -14.41
C GLU A 92 7.18 -15.57 -13.79
N ILE A 93 7.65 -14.52 -14.45
CA ILE A 93 7.50 -13.13 -13.98
C ILE A 93 6.33 -12.46 -14.67
N TYR A 94 5.46 -11.83 -13.88
CA TYR A 94 4.28 -11.09 -14.31
C TYR A 94 4.27 -9.67 -13.77
N ASN A 95 3.80 -8.72 -14.60
CA ASN A 95 3.58 -7.34 -14.16
C ASN A 95 2.33 -7.21 -13.29
N MET A 96 2.39 -6.26 -12.35
CA MET A 96 1.25 -5.87 -11.53
C MET A 96 1.04 -4.35 -11.62
N PRO A 97 -0.20 -3.82 -11.50
CA PRO A 97 -1.48 -4.53 -11.33
C PRO A 97 -1.82 -5.38 -12.55
N PHE A 98 -2.90 -6.18 -12.48
CA PHE A 98 -3.35 -6.96 -13.63
C PHE A 98 -3.70 -6.03 -14.79
N ASN A 99 -2.87 -6.03 -15.81
CA ASN A 99 -2.94 -5.14 -16.96
C ASN A 99 -2.61 -5.89 -18.25
N MET A 100 -2.56 -5.18 -19.39
CA MET A 100 -2.27 -5.80 -20.68
C MET A 100 -0.91 -6.50 -20.73
N ASN A 101 0.12 -6.03 -20.00
CA ASN A 101 1.40 -6.76 -19.90
C ASN A 101 1.23 -8.11 -19.21
N THR A 102 0.41 -8.16 -18.15
CA THR A 102 0.06 -9.42 -17.45
C THR A 102 -0.69 -10.37 -18.39
N PHE A 103 -1.70 -9.86 -19.11
CA PHE A 103 -2.56 -10.66 -19.98
C PHE A 103 -1.79 -11.15 -21.22
N SER A 104 -0.97 -10.30 -21.81
CA SER A 104 -0.10 -10.68 -22.96
C SER A 104 0.88 -11.78 -22.54
N LYS A 105 1.50 -11.65 -21.38
CA LYS A 105 2.42 -12.67 -20.85
C LYS A 105 1.71 -13.99 -20.56
N LEU A 106 0.48 -13.93 -20.04
CA LEU A 106 -0.28 -15.11 -19.62
C LEU A 106 -0.95 -15.85 -20.78
N TRP A 107 -1.49 -15.10 -21.75
CA TRP A 107 -2.37 -15.64 -22.80
C TRP A 107 -1.91 -15.33 -24.24
N GLY A 108 -0.85 -14.54 -24.43
CA GLY A 108 -0.39 -14.10 -25.77
C GLY A 108 -1.32 -13.08 -26.44
N VAL A 109 -2.26 -12.49 -25.71
CA VAL A 109 -3.20 -11.49 -26.24
C VAL A 109 -2.53 -10.14 -26.42
N VAL A 110 -3.01 -9.35 -27.40
CA VAL A 110 -2.45 -8.05 -27.76
C VAL A 110 -3.46 -6.92 -27.52
N THR A 111 -4.73 -7.20 -27.71
CA THR A 111 -5.80 -6.20 -27.60
C THR A 111 -6.60 -6.33 -26.28
N PRO A 112 -7.19 -5.22 -25.81
CA PRO A 112 -8.11 -5.25 -24.67
C PRO A 112 -9.30 -6.21 -24.83
N ASP A 113 -9.82 -6.35 -26.06
CA ASP A 113 -10.98 -7.19 -26.32
C ASP A 113 -10.63 -8.68 -26.23
N GLU A 114 -9.48 -9.10 -26.79
CA GLU A 114 -8.96 -10.45 -26.60
C GLU A 114 -8.78 -10.80 -25.13
N ALA A 115 -8.27 -9.84 -24.32
CA ALA A 115 -8.09 -10.06 -22.89
C ALA A 115 -9.46 -10.19 -22.15
N ARG A 116 -10.45 -9.38 -22.53
CA ARG A 116 -11.82 -9.50 -21.98
C ARG A 116 -12.46 -10.84 -22.32
N GLU A 117 -12.32 -11.30 -23.56
CA GLU A 117 -12.83 -12.60 -24.00
C GLU A 117 -12.21 -13.76 -23.20
N LYS A 118 -10.89 -13.71 -22.94
CA LYS A 118 -10.20 -14.70 -22.10
C LYS A 118 -10.73 -14.73 -20.67
N ILE A 119 -10.92 -13.56 -20.07
CA ILE A 119 -11.49 -13.44 -18.71
C ILE A 119 -12.93 -13.96 -18.71
N GLU A 120 -13.76 -13.53 -19.67
CA GLU A 120 -15.16 -13.91 -19.75
C GLU A 120 -15.36 -15.43 -19.92
N ALA A 121 -14.52 -16.06 -20.78
CA ALA A 121 -14.56 -17.51 -20.97
C ALA A 121 -14.25 -18.30 -19.68
N GLN A 122 -13.49 -17.71 -18.74
CA GLN A 122 -13.10 -18.39 -17.50
C GLN A 122 -14.03 -18.06 -16.31
N ARG A 123 -14.65 -16.90 -16.30
CA ARG A 123 -15.49 -16.46 -15.15
C ARG A 123 -16.84 -17.16 -15.06
N GLY A 124 -17.32 -17.74 -16.15
CA GLY A 124 -18.60 -18.44 -16.22
C GLY A 124 -18.72 -19.70 -15.35
N VAL A 125 -17.61 -20.17 -14.75
CA VAL A 125 -17.63 -21.28 -13.79
C VAL A 125 -18.27 -20.91 -12.45
N VAL A 126 -18.40 -19.60 -12.16
CA VAL A 126 -19.03 -19.08 -10.92
C VAL A 126 -20.44 -18.60 -11.25
N THR A 127 -21.45 -19.32 -10.77
CA THR A 127 -22.86 -18.98 -10.93
C THR A 127 -23.43 -18.31 -9.67
N GLY A 128 -24.25 -17.27 -9.84
CA GLY A 128 -24.86 -16.54 -8.72
C GLY A 128 -23.88 -15.59 -8.00
N GLU A 129 -24.22 -15.22 -6.77
CA GLU A 129 -23.36 -14.34 -5.96
C GLU A 129 -22.18 -15.13 -5.36
N PRO A 130 -20.93 -14.61 -5.48
CA PRO A 130 -19.75 -15.27 -4.94
C PRO A 130 -19.82 -15.45 -3.42
N LYS A 131 -19.62 -16.66 -2.94
CA LYS A 131 -19.71 -17.05 -1.53
C LYS A 131 -18.42 -16.79 -0.75
N ASN A 132 -17.28 -16.79 -1.44
CA ASN A 132 -15.96 -16.68 -0.85
C ASN A 132 -15.00 -15.90 -1.77
N LEU A 133 -13.76 -15.69 -1.30
CA LEU A 133 -12.74 -14.96 -2.02
C LEU A 133 -12.35 -15.64 -3.35
N GLU A 134 -12.28 -16.97 -3.38
CA GLU A 134 -11.95 -17.71 -4.59
C GLU A 134 -12.97 -17.45 -5.69
N GLU A 135 -14.26 -17.66 -5.41
CA GLU A 135 -15.33 -17.40 -6.37
C GLU A 135 -15.35 -15.95 -6.84
N GLN A 136 -15.14 -15.00 -5.91
CA GLN A 136 -15.07 -13.57 -6.24
C GLN A 136 -13.88 -13.24 -7.14
N ALA A 137 -12.70 -13.82 -6.87
CA ALA A 137 -11.51 -13.61 -7.68
C ALA A 137 -11.70 -14.17 -9.09
N ILE A 138 -12.17 -15.41 -9.22
CA ILE A 138 -12.43 -16.04 -10.52
C ILE A 138 -13.45 -15.21 -11.32
N ARG A 139 -14.50 -14.72 -10.67
CA ARG A 139 -15.48 -13.84 -11.32
C ARG A 139 -14.91 -12.52 -11.82
N LEU A 140 -13.86 -11.99 -11.17
CA LEU A 140 -13.23 -10.73 -11.56
C LEU A 140 -12.18 -10.92 -12.67
N VAL A 141 -11.33 -11.94 -12.58
CA VAL A 141 -10.12 -12.04 -13.40
C VAL A 141 -9.95 -13.39 -14.10
N GLY A 142 -10.83 -14.35 -13.89
CA GLY A 142 -10.73 -15.70 -14.43
C GLY A 142 -9.85 -16.63 -13.60
N THR A 143 -9.91 -17.91 -13.93
CA THR A 143 -9.26 -19.00 -13.19
C THR A 143 -7.72 -18.93 -13.27
N ASP A 144 -7.16 -18.58 -14.43
CA ASP A 144 -5.71 -18.55 -14.63
C ASP A 144 -5.03 -17.50 -13.74
N ILE A 145 -5.56 -16.28 -13.73
CA ILE A 145 -5.02 -15.19 -12.89
C ILE A 145 -5.23 -15.51 -11.42
N TYR A 146 -6.40 -16.02 -11.04
CA TYR A 146 -6.65 -16.45 -9.68
C TYR A 146 -5.61 -17.47 -9.23
N THR A 147 -5.43 -18.54 -9.99
CA THR A 147 -4.56 -19.65 -9.62
C THR A 147 -3.09 -19.25 -9.53
N LYS A 148 -2.62 -18.48 -10.52
CA LYS A 148 -1.19 -18.12 -10.60
C LYS A 148 -0.82 -16.93 -9.72
N LEU A 149 -1.67 -15.90 -9.62
CA LEU A 149 -1.27 -14.60 -9.11
C LEU A 149 -2.01 -14.14 -7.85
N ILE A 150 -3.12 -14.79 -7.48
CA ILE A 150 -3.90 -14.39 -6.32
C ILE A 150 -3.85 -15.44 -5.21
N LYS A 151 -4.16 -16.69 -5.53
CA LYS A 151 -4.36 -17.75 -4.54
C LYS A 151 -3.20 -17.86 -3.56
N GLY A 152 -2.01 -18.16 -4.06
CA GLY A 152 -0.85 -18.44 -3.21
C GLY A 152 -0.44 -17.25 -2.34
N TYR A 153 -0.49 -16.03 -2.89
CA TYR A 153 -0.21 -14.82 -2.12
C TYR A 153 -1.25 -14.59 -1.02
N THR A 154 -2.52 -14.72 -1.36
CA THR A 154 -3.62 -14.48 -0.41
C THR A 154 -3.63 -15.51 0.72
N GLU A 155 -3.49 -16.79 0.40
CA GLU A 155 -3.43 -17.87 1.39
C GLU A 155 -2.24 -17.73 2.34
N LYS A 156 -1.08 -17.30 1.81
CA LYS A 156 0.10 -16.98 2.63
C LYS A 156 -0.15 -15.81 3.58
N GLN A 157 -0.80 -14.74 3.10
CA GLN A 157 -1.07 -13.54 3.90
C GLN A 157 -2.09 -13.80 5.02
N TRP A 158 -3.11 -14.58 4.74
CA TRP A 158 -4.22 -14.80 5.67
C TRP A 158 -4.07 -16.08 6.49
N GLY A 159 -3.12 -16.97 6.15
CA GLY A 159 -2.93 -18.26 6.79
C GLY A 159 -4.13 -19.20 6.65
N ARG A 160 -5.00 -18.97 5.65
CA ARG A 160 -6.24 -19.72 5.43
C ARG A 160 -6.52 -19.90 3.94
N PRO A 161 -7.19 -20.98 3.53
CA PRO A 161 -7.63 -21.18 2.15
C PRO A 161 -8.54 -20.03 1.65
N CYS A 162 -8.41 -19.68 0.38
CA CYS A 162 -9.27 -18.66 -0.25
C CYS A 162 -10.76 -18.98 -0.21
N THR A 163 -11.11 -20.29 -0.17
CA THR A 163 -12.48 -20.79 -0.02
C THR A 163 -13.12 -20.48 1.33
N GLU A 164 -12.32 -20.20 2.36
CA GLU A 164 -12.78 -19.83 3.69
C GLU A 164 -12.77 -18.31 3.95
N LEU A 165 -12.23 -17.54 3.03
CA LEU A 165 -12.13 -16.08 3.15
C LEU A 165 -13.35 -15.40 2.54
N PRO A 166 -13.88 -14.32 3.17
CA PRO A 166 -15.02 -13.59 2.64
C PRO A 166 -14.76 -12.95 1.28
N ALA A 167 -15.75 -12.98 0.38
CA ALA A 167 -15.67 -12.43 -0.96
C ALA A 167 -15.32 -10.93 -1.01
N PHE A 168 -15.73 -10.15 0.00
CA PHE A 168 -15.52 -8.69 0.02
C PHE A 168 -14.04 -8.29 0.08
N ILE A 169 -13.15 -9.16 0.56
CA ILE A 169 -11.70 -8.88 0.69
C ILE A 169 -11.10 -8.50 -0.67
N ILE A 170 -11.53 -9.15 -1.75
CA ILE A 170 -10.99 -8.92 -3.09
C ILE A 170 -11.95 -8.16 -4.02
N LYS A 171 -13.03 -7.62 -3.50
CA LYS A 171 -14.08 -6.96 -4.29
C LYS A 171 -13.55 -5.78 -5.16
N ARG A 172 -12.45 -5.15 -4.76
CA ARG A 172 -11.86 -3.97 -5.42
C ARG A 172 -10.53 -4.28 -6.12
N LEU A 173 -10.38 -5.46 -6.65
CA LEU A 173 -9.17 -5.83 -7.39
C LEU A 173 -9.04 -4.95 -8.65
N PRO A 174 -7.94 -4.20 -8.82
CA PRO A 174 -7.75 -3.38 -10.00
C PRO A 174 -7.40 -4.24 -11.23
N VAL A 175 -8.26 -4.17 -12.23
CA VAL A 175 -8.05 -4.76 -13.55
C VAL A 175 -8.00 -3.65 -14.58
N ARG A 176 -6.94 -3.57 -15.36
CA ARG A 176 -6.72 -2.49 -16.33
C ARG A 176 -6.44 -3.05 -17.72
N TYR A 177 -7.14 -2.51 -18.72
CA TYR A 177 -6.93 -2.87 -20.12
C TYR A 177 -6.00 -1.87 -20.83
N THR A 178 -4.91 -1.51 -20.14
CA THR A 178 -3.83 -0.64 -20.60
C THR A 178 -2.49 -1.32 -20.35
N TYR A 179 -1.42 -0.83 -21.00
CA TYR A 179 -0.05 -1.31 -20.80
C TYR A 179 0.70 -0.54 -19.68
N ASP A 180 -0.01 0.21 -18.86
CA ASP A 180 0.57 0.97 -17.74
C ASP A 180 0.82 0.06 -16.53
N ASN A 181 2.09 -0.04 -16.11
CA ASN A 181 2.53 -0.81 -14.94
C ASN A 181 2.50 0.00 -13.63
N ASN A 182 2.13 1.27 -13.66
CA ASN A 182 2.03 2.06 -12.45
C ASN A 182 0.90 1.52 -11.56
N TYR A 183 1.26 1.03 -10.36
CA TYR A 183 0.29 0.41 -9.44
C TYR A 183 -0.76 1.40 -8.94
N PHE A 184 -0.35 2.64 -8.66
CA PHE A 184 -1.26 3.70 -8.20
C PHE A 184 -1.75 4.55 -9.35
N ASN A 185 -3.01 5.02 -9.25
CA ASN A 185 -3.60 5.97 -10.21
C ASN A 185 -3.34 7.43 -9.80
N ASP A 186 -2.78 7.66 -8.61
CA ASP A 186 -2.54 8.99 -8.09
C ASP A 186 -1.38 9.69 -8.84
N PRO A 187 -1.51 10.99 -9.17
CA PRO A 187 -0.49 11.74 -9.89
C PRO A 187 0.77 11.99 -9.07
N TYR A 188 0.67 11.91 -7.75
CA TYR A 188 1.80 12.11 -6.84
C TYR A 188 2.11 10.80 -6.12
N GLN A 189 3.34 10.34 -6.23
CA GLN A 189 3.84 9.17 -5.51
C GLN A 189 5.35 9.27 -5.31
N GLY A 190 5.86 8.63 -4.26
CA GLY A 190 7.28 8.62 -3.97
C GLY A 190 7.60 8.00 -2.61
N ILE A 191 8.89 7.94 -2.34
CA ILE A 191 9.46 7.50 -1.05
C ILE A 191 10.37 8.63 -0.56
N PRO A 192 10.39 8.96 0.74
CA PRO A 192 11.33 9.93 1.29
C PRO A 192 12.76 9.47 1.03
N VAL A 193 13.61 10.37 0.51
CA VAL A 193 15.00 10.05 0.10
C VAL A 193 15.82 9.43 1.24
N ASN A 194 15.62 9.92 2.47
CA ASN A 194 16.30 9.44 3.68
C ASN A 194 15.39 8.56 4.56
N GLY A 195 14.41 7.90 3.98
CA GLY A 195 13.42 7.11 4.71
C GLY A 195 12.41 7.96 5.51
N TYR A 196 11.40 7.29 6.05
CA TYR A 196 10.30 7.96 6.76
C TYR A 196 10.64 8.47 8.15
N ASN A 197 11.79 8.09 8.71
CA ASN A 197 12.18 8.56 10.04
C ASN A 197 12.31 10.08 10.08
N ALA A 198 12.89 10.70 9.03
CA ALA A 198 12.96 12.16 8.90
C ALA A 198 11.58 12.81 9.01
N VAL A 199 10.57 12.25 8.32
CA VAL A 199 9.17 12.72 8.39
C VAL A 199 8.66 12.64 9.83
N SER A 200 8.81 11.49 10.50
CA SER A 200 8.31 11.26 11.86
C SER A 200 9.01 12.15 12.89
N TYR A 201 10.34 12.30 12.81
CA TYR A 201 11.12 13.14 13.73
C TYR A 201 10.77 14.61 13.54
N THR A 202 10.66 15.11 12.32
CA THR A 202 10.29 16.52 12.06
C THR A 202 8.94 16.88 12.69
N HIS A 203 7.99 15.94 12.73
CA HIS A 203 6.71 16.14 13.39
C HIS A 203 6.78 16.16 14.93
N LEU A 204 7.72 15.41 15.52
CA LEU A 204 7.78 15.24 17.00
C LEU A 204 8.84 16.12 17.66
N THR A 205 9.85 16.60 16.94
CA THR A 205 10.92 17.44 17.47
C THR A 205 10.68 18.93 17.29
N LEU A 206 9.48 19.43 17.59
CA LEU A 206 9.37 20.85 17.83
C LEU A 206 10.07 21.20 19.15
N PRO A 207 10.75 22.37 19.26
CA PRO A 207 11.55 22.69 20.43
C PRO A 207 10.67 22.60 21.68
N THR A 208 10.94 21.61 22.50
CA THR A 208 10.48 21.59 23.87
C THR A 208 11.26 22.68 24.58
N ASN A 209 10.71 23.88 24.66
CA ASN A 209 11.19 24.86 25.62
C ASN A 209 11.01 24.22 27.00
N SER A 210 12.10 23.70 27.51
CA SER A 210 12.28 23.20 28.86
C SER A 210 12.05 24.30 29.91
#